data_181d6ffb306312f877ffb6045d6a06d0
#
_entry.id   181d6ffb306312f877ffb6045d6a06d0
#
_cell.length_a   1.000
_cell.length_b   1.000
_cell.length_c   1.000
_cell.angle_alpha   90.00
_cell.angle_beta   90.00
_cell.angle_gamma   90.00
#
_symmetry.space_group_name_H-M   'P 1'
#
loop_
_entity.id
_entity.type
_entity.pdbx_description
1 polymer ?
#
loop_
_entity_poly.entity_id
_entity_poly.type
_entity_poly.pdbx_seq_one_letter_code
_entity_poly.pdbx_strand_id
1 'polypeptide(L)' 'MEFPEKIKYVREKLDMSQEDLAHALNVSFSTVNRWENEKTKPIKMARAVFDAFCDSHGIVFPDKM' A
#
# COMPACT_ATOMS: atom_id res chain seq x y z
N MET A 1 4.18 -10.39 5.95
CA MET A 1 3.77 -9.02 6.28
C MET A 1 2.28 -8.86 6.13
N GLU A 2 1.66 -8.26 7.12
CA GLU A 2 0.26 -7.92 7.00
C GLU A 2 0.11 -6.69 6.12
N PHE A 3 -1.11 -6.46 5.63
CA PHE A 3 -1.35 -5.37 4.70
C PHE A 3 -0.92 -4.00 5.22
N PRO A 4 -1.21 -3.64 6.48
CA PRO A 4 -0.74 -2.34 7.00
C PRO A 4 0.76 -2.19 6.90
N GLU A 5 1.50 -3.24 7.19
CA GLU A 5 2.95 -3.21 7.10
C GLU A 5 3.42 -3.10 5.66
N LYS A 6 2.71 -3.74 4.74
CA LYS A 6 3.07 -3.66 3.33
C LYS A 6 2.95 -2.24 2.81
N ILE A 7 1.90 -1.52 3.24
CA ILE A 7 1.71 -0.13 2.85
C ILE A 7 2.91 0.71 3.30
N LYS A 8 3.30 0.56 4.55
CA LYS A 8 4.44 1.31 5.09
C LYS A 8 5.73 0.95 4.38
N TYR A 9 5.92 -0.34 4.11
CA TYR A 9 7.11 -0.82 3.44
C TYR A 9 7.26 -0.21 2.04
N VAL A 10 6.16 -0.20 1.28
CA VAL A 10 6.17 0.37 -0.06
C VAL A 10 6.48 1.86 -0.01
N ARG A 11 5.87 2.58 0.94
CA ARG A 11 6.13 4.01 1.06
C ARG A 11 7.61 4.28 1.34
N GLU A 12 8.22 3.48 2.23
CA GLU A 12 9.63 3.66 2.55
C GLU A 12 10.52 3.35 1.36
N LYS A 13 10.20 2.27 0.65
CA LYS A 13 11.00 1.88 -0.51
C LYS A 13 10.97 2.92 -1.61
N LEU A 14 9.83 3.57 -1.79
CA LEU A 14 9.65 4.54 -2.86
C LEU A 14 9.75 5.98 -2.37
N ASP A 15 10.06 6.16 -1.09
CA ASP A 15 10.19 7.49 -0.48
C ASP A 15 8.93 8.32 -0.69
N MET A 16 7.79 7.74 -0.35
CA MET A 16 6.49 8.37 -0.54
C MET A 16 5.83 8.67 0.78
N SER A 17 5.09 9.79 0.83
CA SER A 17 4.19 10.06 1.95
C SER A 17 2.93 9.25 1.78
N GLN A 18 2.07 9.25 2.81
CA GLN A 18 0.75 8.63 2.70
C GLN A 18 -0.04 9.27 1.57
N GLU A 19 0.08 10.58 1.45
CA GLU A 19 -0.63 11.33 0.42
C GLU A 19 -0.12 10.95 -0.97
N ASP A 20 1.18 10.81 -1.11
CA ASP A 20 1.77 10.41 -2.38
C ASP A 20 1.25 9.04 -2.81
N LEU A 21 1.24 8.10 -1.88
CA LEU A 21 0.77 6.75 -2.20
C LEU A 21 -0.71 6.75 -2.52
N ALA A 22 -1.50 7.52 -1.76
CA ALA A 22 -2.93 7.62 -2.04
C ALA A 22 -3.16 8.13 -3.46
N HIS A 23 -2.41 9.14 -3.86
CA HIS A 23 -2.52 9.71 -5.19
C HIS A 23 -2.15 8.67 -6.25
N ALA A 24 -1.07 7.94 -6.02
CA ALA A 24 -0.59 6.93 -6.96
C ALA A 24 -1.61 5.79 -7.12
N LEU A 25 -2.30 5.44 -6.04
CA LEU A 25 -3.30 4.37 -6.07
C LEU A 25 -4.70 4.87 -6.41
N ASN A 26 -4.85 6.18 -6.56
CA ASN A 26 -6.13 6.82 -6.87
C ASN A 26 -7.17 6.55 -5.77
N VAL A 27 -6.74 6.67 -4.53
CA VAL A 27 -7.62 6.57 -3.37
C VAL A 27 -7.39 7.82 -2.51
N SER A 28 -8.23 7.99 -1.47
CA SER A 28 -8.08 9.15 -0.61
C SER A 28 -6.95 8.94 0.41
N PHE A 29 -6.41 10.05 0.92
CA PHE A 29 -5.45 10.02 2.00
C PHE A 29 -6.01 9.25 3.21
N SER A 30 -7.28 9.49 3.53
CA SER A 30 -7.93 8.80 4.65
C SER A 30 -7.89 7.30 4.48
N THR A 31 -8.05 6.83 3.25
CA THR A 31 -8.04 5.40 2.96
C THR A 31 -6.68 4.80 3.29
N VAL A 32 -5.60 5.42 2.82
CA VAL A 32 -4.25 4.92 3.11
C VAL A 32 -3.98 4.97 4.60
N ASN A 33 -4.37 6.06 5.25
CA ASN A 33 -4.18 6.21 6.68
C ASN A 33 -4.89 5.11 7.47
N ARG A 34 -6.13 4.79 7.10
CA ARG A 34 -6.88 3.73 7.75
C ARG A 34 -6.25 2.37 7.54
N TRP A 35 -5.75 2.12 6.33
CA TRP A 35 -5.07 0.86 6.04
C TRP A 35 -3.85 0.69 6.93
N GLU A 36 -3.05 1.74 7.09
CA GLU A 36 -1.84 1.67 7.91
C GLU A 36 -2.15 1.51 9.39
N ASN A 37 -3.29 2.02 9.84
CA ASN A 37 -3.69 1.95 11.24
C ASN A 37 -4.60 0.76 11.53
N GLU A 38 -4.75 -0.14 10.58
CA GLU A 38 -5.54 -1.36 10.74
C GLU A 38 -7.01 -1.11 11.06
N LYS A 39 -7.50 0.06 10.67
CA LYS A 39 -8.90 0.40 10.91
C LYS A 39 -9.84 -0.28 9.93
N THR A 40 -9.37 -0.54 8.72
CA THR A 40 -10.17 -1.21 7.71
C THR A 40 -9.25 -2.09 6.87
N LYS A 41 -9.86 -3.07 6.20
CA LYS A 41 -9.14 -3.89 5.24
C LYS A 41 -9.50 -3.41 3.84
N PRO A 42 -8.60 -3.58 2.87
CA PRO A 42 -8.91 -3.15 1.51
C PRO A 42 -9.96 -4.07 0.90
N ILE A 43 -10.82 -3.48 0.08
CA ILE A 43 -11.71 -4.29 -0.73
C ILE A 43 -10.87 -4.96 -1.82
N LYS A 44 -11.43 -6.00 -2.40
CA LYS A 44 -10.70 -6.81 -3.36
C LYS A 44 -10.12 -5.99 -4.51
N MET A 45 -10.92 -5.07 -5.04
CA MET A 45 -10.46 -4.24 -6.15
C MET A 45 -9.29 -3.35 -5.76
N ALA A 46 -9.36 -2.76 -4.56
CA ALA A 46 -8.27 -1.90 -4.08
C ALA A 46 -7.01 -2.71 -3.85
N ARG A 47 -7.15 -3.94 -3.34
CA ARG A 47 -6.02 -4.82 -3.13
C ARG A 47 -5.35 -5.16 -4.46
N ALA A 48 -6.15 -5.42 -5.50
CA ALA A 48 -5.63 -5.72 -6.82
C ALA A 48 -4.83 -4.53 -7.39
N VAL A 49 -5.34 -3.32 -7.18
CA VAL A 49 -4.64 -2.12 -7.63
C VAL A 49 -3.31 -1.96 -6.91
N PHE A 50 -3.31 -2.21 -5.61
CA PHE A 50 -2.09 -2.14 -4.82
C PHE A 50 -1.07 -3.17 -5.30
N ASP A 51 -1.51 -4.40 -5.53
CA ASP A 51 -0.62 -5.46 -5.99
C ASP A 51 -0.03 -5.12 -7.35
N ALA A 52 -0.83 -4.59 -8.26
CA ALA A 52 -0.36 -4.20 -9.58
C ALA A 52 0.66 -3.05 -9.48
N PHE A 53 0.42 -2.12 -8.58
CA PHE A 53 1.33 -1.01 -8.34
C PHE A 53 2.68 -1.54 -7.86
N CYS A 54 2.65 -2.48 -6.91
CA CYS A 54 3.88 -3.07 -6.39
C CYS A 54 4.65 -3.79 -7.49
N ASP A 55 3.93 -4.55 -8.32
CA ASP A 55 4.58 -5.28 -9.42
C ASP A 55 5.24 -4.32 -10.39
N SER A 56 4.56 -3.23 -10.73
CA SER A 56 5.10 -2.29 -11.71
C SER A 56 6.34 -1.55 -11.19
N HIS A 57 6.49 -1.49 -9.86
CA HIS A 57 7.65 -0.84 -9.25
C HIS A 57 8.70 -1.83 -8.74
N GLY A 58 8.51 -3.12 -9.04
CA GLY A 58 9.48 -4.13 -8.66
C GLY A 58 9.59 -4.34 -7.16
N ILE A 59 8.51 -4.13 -6.44
CA ILE A 59 8.51 -4.29 -4.98
C ILE A 59 8.42 -5.77 -4.63
N VAL A 60 9.36 -6.25 -3.82
CA VAL A 60 9.34 -7.62 -3.29
C VAL A 60 9.37 -7.52 -1.78
N PHE A 61 8.44 -8.21 -1.13
CA PHE A 61 8.34 -8.15 0.32
C PHE A 61 9.24 -9.18 0.97
N PRO A 62 9.95 -8.79 2.04
CA PRO A 62 11.03 -9.62 2.60
C PRO A 62 10.57 -10.88 3.32
N ASP A 63 9.32 -10.94 3.75
CA ASP A 63 8.82 -12.09 4.48
C ASP A 63 8.21 -13.15 3.59
N LYS A 64 8.46 -13.05 2.33
CA LYS A 64 7.94 -14.01 1.37
C LYS A 64 8.60 -15.35 1.56
N MET A 65 7.79 -16.37 1.57
CA MET A 65 8.28 -17.74 1.78
C MET A 65 8.27 -18.53 0.51
#